data_1c1d10c5fddcc04f7a6e1a63fb4ab3a6
#
_entry.id   1c1d10c5fddcc04f7a6e1a63fb4ab3a6
#
_cell.length_a   1.000
_cell.length_b   1.000
_cell.length_c   1.000
_cell.angle_alpha   90.00
_cell.angle_beta   90.00
_cell.angle_gamma   90.00
#
_symmetry.space_group_name_H-M   'P 1'
#
loop_
_entity.id
_entity.type
_entity.pdbx_description
1 polymer ?
#
loop_
_entity_poly.entity_id
_entity_poly.type
_entity_poly.pdbx_seq_one_letter_code
_entity_poly.pdbx_strand_id
1 'polypeptide(L)'
;MTFGRLVKSSILISLAAALGIPRICMAQGSSGTQSWTASSQQGSPGEAVNPTRTNETHTEADGRVVDRTSVETLGPDGRYVPYSDTEKESRRINDTTVRNSERTFGRDSDGHRTLIQERQEESRSLPGGEQKVTRTISNPDANGGLQVVQRELEDSKQFSPGVRVTNTTVLTPDGNGGFSAAVQTEQRETKSSDGTLESKKSTLLSDGTGGWKLSEVRENTTKQDGQVRNKDERVLRPDSTGNLAVVEHTVNKQAQTGAWERRDTTETYSTNVPGVAGDGSLQLVQRETTVRHTTSGGAQSTARQIEQPRPGDLSDGLHVTQEAIDIVRPGGSGTADQSHIILAPDSDGRLGQVWIDTGKTNNPSASKVDTSTSTKPQ
;
A
#
# COMPACT_ATOMS: atom_id res chain seq x y z
N MET A 1 -36.86 -14.55 -13.45
CA MET A 1 -35.48 -14.58 -13.97
C MET A 1 -34.69 -13.53 -13.22
N THR A 2 -33.96 -13.97 -12.21
CA THR A 2 -33.26 -13.08 -11.27
C THR A 2 -31.78 -13.08 -11.64
N PHE A 3 -31.29 -11.93 -12.13
CA PHE A 3 -29.87 -11.76 -12.44
C PHE A 3 -29.06 -11.58 -11.15
N GLY A 4 -28.21 -12.56 -10.85
CA GLY A 4 -27.24 -12.47 -9.77
C GLY A 4 -26.14 -11.47 -10.11
N ARG A 5 -25.93 -10.49 -9.24
CA ARG A 5 -24.80 -9.56 -9.28
C ARG A 5 -23.51 -10.31 -8.90
N LEU A 6 -22.60 -10.43 -9.86
CA LEU A 6 -21.22 -10.83 -9.60
C LEU A 6 -20.49 -9.68 -8.87
N VAL A 7 -20.13 -9.92 -7.61
CA VAL A 7 -19.22 -9.06 -6.86
C VAL A 7 -17.81 -9.32 -7.41
N LYS A 8 -17.25 -8.34 -8.11
CA LYS A 8 -15.85 -8.37 -8.52
C LYS A 8 -14.98 -8.03 -7.31
N SER A 9 -14.46 -9.05 -6.63
CA SER A 9 -13.37 -8.88 -5.66
C SER A 9 -12.09 -8.54 -6.40
N SER A 10 -11.68 -7.29 -6.30
CA SER A 10 -10.35 -6.86 -6.76
C SER A 10 -9.31 -7.37 -5.75
N ILE A 11 -8.56 -8.41 -6.14
CA ILE A 11 -7.41 -8.91 -5.36
C ILE A 11 -6.25 -7.93 -5.57
N LEU A 12 -6.02 -7.06 -4.61
CA LEU A 12 -4.83 -6.20 -4.55
C LEU A 12 -3.66 -7.02 -3.97
N ILE A 13 -2.73 -7.38 -4.83
CA ILE A 13 -1.47 -8.02 -4.42
C ILE A 13 -0.50 -6.90 -4.01
N SER A 14 -0.33 -6.69 -2.71
CA SER A 14 0.68 -5.76 -2.18
C SER A 14 2.03 -6.46 -2.11
N LEU A 15 2.96 -6.08 -2.99
CA LEU A 15 4.35 -6.54 -2.95
C LEU A 15 5.19 -5.50 -2.20
N ALA A 16 5.49 -5.76 -0.93
CA ALA A 16 6.47 -4.99 -0.17
C ALA A 16 7.85 -5.66 -0.29
N ALA A 17 8.73 -5.12 -1.14
CA ALA A 17 10.15 -5.47 -1.12
C ALA A 17 10.84 -4.61 -0.07
N ALA A 18 11.07 -5.17 1.12
CA ALA A 18 11.93 -4.56 2.13
C ALA A 18 13.38 -5.01 1.90
N LEU A 19 14.20 -4.14 1.31
CA LEU A 19 15.65 -4.25 1.35
C LEU A 19 16.17 -3.33 2.47
N GLY A 20 16.45 -3.92 3.61
CA GLY A 20 17.17 -3.30 4.69
C GLY A 20 17.64 -4.38 5.65
N ILE A 21 18.93 -4.73 5.59
CA ILE A 21 19.57 -5.57 6.63
C ILE A 21 19.93 -4.61 7.77
N PRO A 22 19.24 -4.61 8.91
CA PRO A 22 19.70 -3.85 10.07
C PRO A 22 20.83 -4.61 10.75
N ARG A 23 21.92 -3.90 10.98
CA ARG A 23 22.96 -4.34 11.94
C ARG A 23 22.33 -4.42 13.33
N ILE A 24 22.29 -5.63 13.88
CA ILE A 24 21.77 -5.89 15.21
C ILE A 24 22.79 -5.39 16.23
N CYS A 25 22.45 -4.32 16.96
CA CYS A 25 22.99 -4.08 18.30
C CYS A 25 22.11 -4.85 19.29
N MET A 26 22.68 -5.82 19.97
CA MET A 26 22.01 -6.49 21.07
C MET A 26 21.84 -5.52 22.23
N ALA A 27 20.60 -5.07 22.47
CA ALA A 27 20.19 -4.47 23.72
C ALA A 27 19.05 -5.32 24.28
N GLN A 28 19.30 -5.98 25.41
CA GLN A 28 18.27 -6.62 26.22
C GLN A 28 17.36 -5.53 26.80
N GLY A 29 16.16 -5.42 26.28
CA GLY A 29 15.12 -4.56 26.79
C GLY A 29 13.88 -4.66 25.89
N SER A 30 12.73 -5.04 26.43
CA SER A 30 11.47 -4.95 25.72
C SER A 30 11.14 -3.47 25.48
N SER A 31 11.38 -2.97 24.27
CA SER A 31 10.94 -1.62 23.88
C SER A 31 9.59 -1.73 23.19
N GLY A 32 8.56 -1.21 23.81
CA GLY A 32 7.26 -1.02 23.17
C GLY A 32 7.18 0.41 22.63
N THR A 33 6.98 0.57 21.35
CA THR A 33 6.65 1.87 20.75
C THR A 33 5.18 1.88 20.39
N GLN A 34 4.45 2.90 20.84
CA GLN A 34 3.05 3.10 20.50
C GLN A 34 2.93 4.36 19.65
N SER A 35 2.38 4.24 18.45
CA SER A 35 2.11 5.36 17.57
C SER A 35 0.62 5.44 17.24
N TRP A 36 0.16 6.65 16.96
CA TRP A 36 -1.22 6.93 16.56
C TRP A 36 -1.19 7.73 15.26
N THR A 37 -2.01 7.32 14.29
CA THR A 37 -2.16 8.00 13.02
C THR A 37 -3.64 8.08 12.66
N ALA A 38 -4.14 9.26 12.29
CA ALA A 38 -5.45 9.42 11.68
C ALA A 38 -5.28 9.45 10.16
N SER A 39 -6.13 8.72 9.45
CA SER A 39 -6.17 8.73 7.99
C SER A 39 -7.62 8.72 7.52
N SER A 40 -7.86 9.22 6.30
CA SER A 40 -9.12 9.05 5.61
C SER A 40 -8.94 8.03 4.49
N GLN A 41 -9.86 7.07 4.38
CA GLN A 41 -9.95 6.26 3.18
C GLN A 41 -10.62 7.09 2.08
N GLN A 42 -9.99 7.15 0.91
CA GLN A 42 -10.58 7.76 -0.25
C GLN A 42 -11.63 6.79 -0.81
N GLY A 43 -12.90 7.18 -0.74
CA GLY A 43 -13.97 6.58 -1.50
C GLY A 43 -13.93 7.02 -2.97
N SER A 44 -14.76 6.43 -3.80
CA SER A 44 -15.05 6.94 -5.14
C SER A 44 -15.61 8.35 -5.07
N PRO A 45 -15.50 9.18 -6.13
CA PRO A 45 -16.09 10.51 -6.15
C PRO A 45 -17.57 10.47 -5.72
N GLY A 46 -17.92 11.21 -4.66
CA GLY A 46 -19.27 11.22 -4.08
C GLY A 46 -19.50 10.25 -2.91
N GLU A 47 -18.54 9.41 -2.55
CA GLU A 47 -18.61 8.62 -1.30
C GLU A 47 -18.25 9.50 -0.10
N ALA A 48 -18.94 9.26 1.01
CA ALA A 48 -18.67 9.95 2.26
C ALA A 48 -17.25 9.65 2.76
N VAL A 49 -16.55 10.67 3.18
CA VAL A 49 -15.25 10.52 3.87
C VAL A 49 -15.49 9.74 5.15
N ASN A 50 -14.82 8.59 5.30
CA ASN A 50 -14.89 7.79 6.52
C ASN A 50 -13.55 7.88 7.27
N PRO A 51 -13.43 8.76 8.26
CA PRO A 51 -12.19 8.94 9.02
C PRO A 51 -11.84 7.66 9.78
N THR A 52 -10.56 7.32 9.77
CA THR A 52 -10.02 6.19 10.51
C THR A 52 -8.93 6.63 11.47
N ARG A 53 -8.83 5.96 12.60
CA ARG A 53 -7.74 6.11 13.55
C ARG A 53 -6.95 4.81 13.61
N THR A 54 -5.64 4.89 13.51
CA THR A 54 -4.75 3.73 13.55
C THR A 54 -3.85 3.81 14.78
N ASN A 55 -3.84 2.74 15.57
CA ASN A 55 -2.92 2.55 16.69
C ASN A 55 -1.93 1.44 16.34
N GLU A 56 -0.66 1.71 16.51
CA GLU A 56 0.41 0.76 16.23
C GLU A 56 1.23 0.50 17.50
N THR A 57 1.55 -0.78 17.75
CA THR A 57 2.45 -1.19 18.82
C THR A 57 3.54 -2.07 18.26
N HIS A 58 4.77 -1.81 18.65
CA HIS A 58 5.94 -2.60 18.30
C HIS A 58 6.54 -3.22 19.55
N THR A 59 6.83 -4.53 19.52
CA THR A 59 7.48 -5.25 20.62
C THR A 59 8.55 -6.16 20.06
N GLU A 60 9.74 -6.08 20.63
CA GLU A 60 10.86 -6.96 20.28
C GLU A 60 11.34 -7.69 21.52
N ALA A 61 11.37 -9.04 21.47
CA ALA A 61 11.87 -9.89 22.53
C ALA A 61 12.36 -11.22 21.93
N ASP A 62 13.51 -11.71 22.39
CA ASP A 62 14.07 -13.04 22.07
C ASP A 62 14.17 -13.36 20.56
N GLY A 63 14.53 -12.36 19.73
CA GLY A 63 14.61 -12.50 18.28
C GLY A 63 13.26 -12.64 17.59
N ARG A 64 12.19 -12.33 18.29
CA ARG A 64 10.82 -12.23 17.80
C ARG A 64 10.41 -10.78 17.80
N VAL A 65 9.90 -10.29 16.66
CA VAL A 65 9.32 -8.97 16.51
C VAL A 65 7.82 -9.15 16.33
N VAL A 66 7.03 -8.38 17.09
CA VAL A 66 5.56 -8.38 16.98
C VAL A 66 5.10 -6.95 16.78
N ASP A 67 4.47 -6.71 15.64
CA ASP A 67 3.79 -5.47 15.32
C ASP A 67 2.28 -5.70 15.36
N ARG A 68 1.56 -4.82 16.05
CA ARG A 68 0.10 -4.84 16.07
C ARG A 68 -0.41 -3.50 15.58
N THR A 69 -1.32 -3.55 14.64
CA THR A 69 -2.02 -2.39 14.11
C THR A 69 -3.51 -2.56 14.38
N SER A 70 -4.13 -1.61 15.07
CA SER A 70 -5.58 -1.57 15.28
C SER A 70 -6.14 -0.37 14.54
N VAL A 71 -7.15 -0.61 13.72
CA VAL A 71 -7.86 0.42 12.96
C VAL A 71 -9.25 0.60 13.54
N GLU A 72 -9.60 1.83 13.86
CA GLU A 72 -10.91 2.25 14.30
C GLU A 72 -11.56 3.14 13.23
N THR A 73 -12.85 3.04 13.04
CA THR A 73 -13.63 3.89 12.13
C THR A 73 -14.65 4.71 12.91
N LEU A 74 -15.05 5.85 12.36
CA LEU A 74 -16.07 6.70 12.99
C LEU A 74 -17.45 6.03 12.87
N GLY A 75 -18.08 5.74 14.02
CA GLY A 75 -19.43 5.22 14.08
C GLY A 75 -20.49 6.30 13.84
N PRO A 76 -21.75 5.90 13.65
CA PRO A 76 -22.88 6.83 13.46
C PRO A 76 -23.13 7.78 14.64
N ASP A 77 -22.67 7.40 15.84
CA ASP A 77 -22.76 8.19 17.07
C ASP A 77 -21.60 9.18 17.26
N GLY A 78 -20.71 9.29 16.26
CA GLY A 78 -19.54 10.15 16.29
C GLY A 78 -18.38 9.61 17.14
N ARG A 79 -18.45 8.36 17.60
CA ARG A 79 -17.38 7.70 18.35
C ARG A 79 -16.58 6.78 17.45
N TYR A 80 -15.28 6.65 17.73
CA TYR A 80 -14.46 5.65 17.09
C TYR A 80 -14.80 4.26 17.62
N VAL A 81 -15.03 3.33 16.71
CA VAL A 81 -15.30 1.93 16.98
C VAL A 81 -14.25 1.05 16.30
N PRO A 82 -13.81 -0.05 16.94
CA PRO A 82 -12.86 -0.96 16.35
C PRO A 82 -13.40 -1.53 15.03
N TYR A 83 -12.59 -1.45 13.97
CA TYR A 83 -12.92 -1.95 12.63
C TYR A 83 -12.11 -3.20 12.28
N SER A 84 -10.79 -3.12 12.38
CA SER A 84 -9.91 -4.26 12.10
C SER A 84 -8.65 -4.21 12.97
N ASP A 85 -8.06 -5.38 13.19
CA ASP A 85 -6.76 -5.52 13.84
C ASP A 85 -5.86 -6.37 12.96
N THR A 86 -4.58 -6.02 12.88
CA THR A 86 -3.55 -6.83 12.22
C THR A 86 -2.43 -7.11 13.21
N GLU A 87 -2.05 -8.38 13.32
CA GLU A 87 -0.89 -8.82 14.11
C GLU A 87 0.14 -9.39 13.16
N LYS A 88 1.34 -8.82 13.13
CA LYS A 88 2.49 -9.32 12.35
C LYS A 88 3.52 -9.82 13.31
N GLU A 89 3.99 -11.04 13.08
CA GLU A 89 5.07 -11.64 13.83
C GLU A 89 6.19 -12.01 12.88
N SER A 90 7.42 -11.59 13.20
CA SER A 90 8.64 -12.00 12.49
C SER A 90 9.55 -12.74 13.45
N ARG A 91 10.05 -13.91 13.03
CA ARG A 91 10.96 -14.73 13.81
C ARG A 91 12.09 -15.25 12.93
N ARG A 92 13.31 -15.01 13.36
CA ARG A 92 14.48 -15.65 12.76
C ARG A 92 14.59 -17.09 13.25
N ILE A 93 14.53 -18.05 12.34
CA ILE A 93 14.62 -19.49 12.65
C ILE A 93 16.08 -19.93 12.70
N ASN A 94 16.87 -19.46 11.74
CA ASN A 94 18.30 -19.65 11.66
C ASN A 94 18.95 -18.54 10.82
N ASP A 95 20.25 -18.66 10.51
CA ASP A 95 21.00 -17.61 9.78
C ASP A 95 20.49 -17.34 8.37
N THR A 96 19.81 -18.29 7.77
CA THR A 96 19.30 -18.19 6.39
C THR A 96 17.79 -18.14 6.29
N THR A 97 17.06 -18.42 7.38
CA THR A 97 15.61 -18.59 7.34
C THR A 97 14.90 -17.64 8.31
N VAL A 98 13.96 -16.88 7.79
CA VAL A 98 13.04 -16.04 8.55
C VAL A 98 11.61 -16.53 8.29
N ARG A 99 10.81 -16.60 9.34
CA ARG A 99 9.37 -16.88 9.26
C ARG A 99 8.58 -15.68 9.74
N ASN A 100 7.63 -15.27 8.93
CA ASN A 100 6.69 -14.21 9.23
C ASN A 100 5.27 -14.79 9.29
N SER A 101 4.46 -14.30 10.20
CA SER A 101 3.02 -14.55 10.19
C SER A 101 2.27 -13.22 10.32
N GLU A 102 1.17 -13.09 9.60
CA GLU A 102 0.27 -11.96 9.67
C GLU A 102 -1.15 -12.49 9.86
N ARG A 103 -1.83 -12.02 10.89
CA ARG A 103 -3.22 -12.34 11.20
C ARG A 103 -4.05 -11.09 11.14
N THR A 104 -5.07 -11.10 10.30
CA THR A 104 -6.03 -10.01 10.18
C THR A 104 -7.33 -10.41 10.82
N PHE A 105 -7.85 -9.55 11.68
CA PHE A 105 -9.09 -9.74 12.40
C PHE A 105 -10.08 -8.65 12.01
N GLY A 106 -11.32 -9.04 11.80
CA GLY A 106 -12.46 -8.15 11.66
C GLY A 106 -13.32 -8.15 12.91
N ARG A 107 -14.53 -7.61 12.78
CA ARG A 107 -15.58 -7.67 13.78
C ARG A 107 -16.78 -8.41 13.19
N ASP A 108 -17.38 -9.31 13.97
CA ASP A 108 -18.66 -9.94 13.63
C ASP A 108 -19.84 -8.99 13.88
N SER A 109 -21.07 -9.44 13.62
CA SER A 109 -22.29 -8.67 13.85
C SER A 109 -22.48 -8.21 15.30
N ASP A 110 -21.89 -8.92 16.26
CA ASP A 110 -21.98 -8.66 17.69
C ASP A 110 -20.78 -7.82 18.19
N GLY A 111 -19.87 -7.44 17.28
CA GLY A 111 -18.68 -6.65 17.57
C GLY A 111 -17.51 -7.46 18.11
N HIS A 112 -17.59 -8.79 18.18
CA HIS A 112 -16.49 -9.62 18.64
C HIS A 112 -15.37 -9.69 17.60
N ARG A 113 -14.14 -9.76 18.09
CA ARG A 113 -12.95 -9.91 17.27
C ARG A 113 -12.91 -11.30 16.64
N THR A 114 -12.93 -11.37 15.31
CA THR A 114 -12.97 -12.63 14.56
C THR A 114 -11.83 -12.65 13.54
N LEU A 115 -11.06 -13.74 13.50
CA LEU A 115 -10.02 -13.94 12.49
C LEU A 115 -10.66 -14.02 11.11
N ILE A 116 -10.19 -13.21 10.16
CA ILE A 116 -10.65 -13.22 8.76
C ILE A 116 -9.61 -13.75 7.79
N GLN A 117 -8.32 -13.65 8.15
CA GLN A 117 -7.24 -14.16 7.31
C GLN A 117 -5.98 -14.41 8.14
N GLU A 118 -5.26 -15.48 7.81
CA GLU A 118 -3.89 -15.72 8.25
C GLU A 118 -2.98 -15.85 7.03
N ARG A 119 -1.85 -15.14 7.03
CA ARG A 119 -0.77 -15.26 6.05
C ARG A 119 0.47 -15.74 6.77
N GLN A 120 1.06 -16.82 6.29
CA GLN A 120 2.34 -17.33 6.74
C GLN A 120 3.36 -17.20 5.61
N GLU A 121 4.56 -16.76 5.93
CA GLU A 121 5.66 -16.61 4.99
C GLU A 121 6.91 -17.22 5.55
N GLU A 122 7.59 -18.03 4.76
CA GLU A 122 8.93 -18.51 5.06
C GLU A 122 9.88 -18.06 3.95
N SER A 123 10.90 -17.30 4.34
CA SER A 123 11.93 -16.77 3.45
C SER A 123 13.26 -17.45 3.76
N ARG A 124 13.92 -17.96 2.73
CA ARG A 124 15.24 -18.60 2.80
C ARG A 124 16.23 -17.91 1.87
N SER A 125 17.34 -17.47 2.44
CA SER A 125 18.48 -16.98 1.67
C SER A 125 19.40 -18.15 1.34
N LEU A 126 19.76 -18.28 0.06
CA LEU A 126 20.61 -19.33 -0.47
C LEU A 126 21.96 -18.76 -0.94
N PRO A 127 23.00 -19.60 -1.10
CA PRO A 127 24.28 -19.16 -1.67
C PRO A 127 24.11 -18.52 -3.05
N GLY A 128 24.96 -17.54 -3.37
CA GLY A 128 24.90 -16.83 -4.67
C GLY A 128 23.86 -15.73 -4.74
N GLY A 129 23.26 -15.32 -3.61
CA GLY A 129 22.25 -14.23 -3.55
C GLY A 129 20.87 -14.65 -4.04
N GLU A 130 20.62 -15.95 -4.13
CA GLU A 130 19.29 -16.50 -4.38
C GLU A 130 18.44 -16.43 -3.10
N GLN A 131 17.17 -16.13 -3.25
CA GLN A 131 16.17 -16.11 -2.17
C GLN A 131 14.93 -16.86 -2.60
N LYS A 132 14.45 -17.75 -1.74
CA LYS A 132 13.17 -18.45 -1.92
C LYS A 132 12.19 -18.03 -0.86
N VAL A 133 10.96 -17.72 -1.28
CA VAL A 133 9.89 -17.37 -0.36
C VAL A 133 8.67 -18.25 -0.66
N THR A 134 8.14 -18.84 0.39
CA THR A 134 6.86 -19.57 0.33
C THR A 134 5.87 -18.84 1.20
N ARG A 135 4.71 -18.46 0.62
CA ARG A 135 3.60 -17.82 1.34
C ARG A 135 2.39 -18.72 1.29
N THR A 136 1.67 -18.79 2.40
CA THR A 136 0.39 -19.51 2.50
C THR A 136 -0.63 -18.54 3.07
N ILE A 137 -1.77 -18.41 2.39
CA ILE A 137 -2.90 -17.59 2.82
C ILE A 137 -4.05 -18.53 3.17
N SER A 138 -4.57 -18.38 4.37
CA SER A 138 -5.65 -19.20 4.91
C SER A 138 -6.77 -18.31 5.41
N ASN A 139 -8.00 -18.69 5.12
CA ASN A 139 -9.21 -18.07 5.64
C ASN A 139 -9.94 -19.05 6.56
N PRO A 140 -10.69 -18.58 7.56
CA PRO A 140 -11.57 -19.42 8.35
C PRO A 140 -12.63 -20.10 7.49
N ASP A 141 -12.85 -21.38 7.74
CA ASP A 141 -13.96 -22.14 7.18
C ASP A 141 -15.24 -21.96 8.03
N ALA A 142 -16.34 -22.58 7.59
CA ALA A 142 -17.62 -22.51 8.30
C ALA A 142 -17.60 -23.14 9.70
N ASN A 143 -16.59 -23.96 10.03
CA ASN A 143 -16.42 -24.64 11.31
C ASN A 143 -15.39 -23.92 12.20
N GLY A 144 -14.86 -22.77 11.75
CA GLY A 144 -13.81 -22.01 12.45
C GLY A 144 -12.39 -22.57 12.29
N GLY A 145 -12.21 -23.61 11.45
CA GLY A 145 -10.90 -24.09 11.03
C GLY A 145 -10.26 -23.16 10.00
N LEU A 146 -8.94 -23.29 9.79
CA LEU A 146 -8.23 -22.54 8.74
C LEU A 146 -8.10 -23.40 7.48
N GLN A 147 -8.66 -22.90 6.37
CA GLN A 147 -8.50 -23.49 5.05
C GLN A 147 -7.54 -22.67 4.21
N VAL A 148 -6.54 -23.32 3.63
CA VAL A 148 -5.60 -22.67 2.71
C VAL A 148 -6.34 -22.33 1.42
N VAL A 149 -6.38 -21.03 1.08
CA VAL A 149 -7.03 -20.51 -0.13
C VAL A 149 -6.05 -20.11 -1.20
N GLN A 150 -4.76 -19.93 -0.86
CA GLN A 150 -3.73 -19.57 -1.80
C GLN A 150 -2.35 -19.97 -1.28
N ARG A 151 -1.47 -20.37 -2.20
CA ARG A 151 -0.03 -20.49 -1.96
C ARG A 151 0.73 -19.67 -2.99
N GLU A 152 1.84 -19.05 -2.56
CA GLU A 152 2.73 -18.33 -3.45
C GLU A 152 4.14 -18.90 -3.29
N LEU A 153 4.78 -19.18 -4.41
CA LEU A 153 6.16 -19.62 -4.50
C LEU A 153 6.95 -18.54 -5.23
N GLU A 154 7.93 -17.95 -4.56
CA GLU A 154 8.76 -16.91 -5.13
C GLU A 154 10.22 -17.34 -5.12
N ASP A 155 10.87 -17.14 -6.25
CA ASP A 155 12.28 -17.42 -6.47
C ASP A 155 12.96 -16.16 -7.01
N SER A 156 13.92 -15.61 -6.27
CA SER A 156 14.61 -14.38 -6.63
C SER A 156 16.10 -14.64 -6.73
N LYS A 157 16.72 -14.20 -7.82
CA LYS A 157 18.14 -14.41 -8.10
C LYS A 157 18.79 -13.15 -8.66
N GLN A 158 19.99 -12.86 -8.19
CA GLN A 158 20.85 -11.84 -8.78
C GLN A 158 21.69 -12.46 -9.88
N PHE A 159 21.47 -12.03 -11.14
CA PHE A 159 22.17 -12.54 -12.32
C PHE A 159 23.51 -11.84 -12.58
N SER A 160 23.57 -10.55 -12.23
CA SER A 160 24.78 -9.73 -12.33
C SER A 160 24.68 -8.56 -11.35
N PRO A 161 25.78 -7.83 -11.07
CA PRO A 161 25.69 -6.61 -10.29
C PRO A 161 24.61 -5.68 -10.86
N GLY A 162 23.63 -5.33 -10.02
CA GLY A 162 22.51 -4.46 -10.40
C GLY A 162 21.38 -5.13 -11.17
N VAL A 163 21.41 -6.43 -11.48
CA VAL A 163 20.31 -7.13 -12.17
C VAL A 163 19.75 -8.24 -11.31
N ARG A 164 18.49 -8.14 -10.92
CA ARG A 164 17.73 -9.16 -10.20
C ARG A 164 16.53 -9.63 -11.01
N VAL A 165 16.26 -10.92 -10.98
CA VAL A 165 15.03 -11.50 -11.53
C VAL A 165 14.30 -12.24 -10.41
N THR A 166 12.99 -12.01 -10.34
CA THR A 166 12.10 -12.65 -9.37
C THR A 166 10.96 -13.31 -10.13
N ASN A 167 10.79 -14.61 -9.95
CA ASN A 167 9.67 -15.38 -10.47
C ASN A 167 8.72 -15.72 -9.32
N THR A 168 7.43 -15.50 -9.52
CA THR A 168 6.41 -15.85 -8.54
C THR A 168 5.34 -16.70 -9.21
N THR A 169 4.96 -17.80 -8.55
CA THR A 169 3.82 -18.63 -8.96
C THR A 169 2.78 -18.61 -7.86
N VAL A 170 1.56 -18.21 -8.22
CA VAL A 170 0.40 -18.26 -7.33
C VAL A 170 -0.40 -19.51 -7.63
N LEU A 171 -0.64 -20.30 -6.59
CA LEU A 171 -1.38 -21.54 -6.64
C LEU A 171 -2.71 -21.37 -5.90
N THR A 172 -3.80 -21.83 -6.51
CA THR A 172 -5.15 -21.84 -5.91
C THR A 172 -5.68 -23.27 -5.81
N PRO A 173 -6.61 -23.56 -4.89
CA PRO A 173 -7.23 -24.89 -4.78
C PRO A 173 -7.85 -25.32 -6.12
N ASP A 174 -7.62 -26.58 -6.50
CA ASP A 174 -8.08 -27.16 -7.76
C ASP A 174 -9.43 -27.88 -7.66
N GLY A 175 -10.05 -27.87 -6.49
CA GLY A 175 -11.33 -28.57 -6.21
C GLY A 175 -11.18 -30.05 -5.90
N ASN A 176 -10.01 -30.68 -6.14
CA ASN A 176 -9.73 -32.10 -5.89
C ASN A 176 -8.85 -32.29 -4.64
N GLY A 177 -8.71 -31.26 -3.82
CA GLY A 177 -7.86 -31.25 -2.62
C GLY A 177 -6.39 -30.93 -2.90
N GLY A 178 -6.03 -30.61 -4.15
CA GLY A 178 -4.73 -30.14 -4.58
C GLY A 178 -4.69 -28.63 -4.84
N PHE A 179 -3.60 -28.19 -5.47
CA PHE A 179 -3.39 -26.81 -5.89
C PHE A 179 -2.93 -26.79 -7.35
N SER A 180 -3.50 -25.88 -8.13
CA SER A 180 -3.08 -25.62 -9.51
C SER A 180 -2.54 -24.20 -9.64
N ALA A 181 -1.59 -23.99 -10.55
CA ALA A 181 -1.03 -22.68 -10.79
C ALA A 181 -2.05 -21.81 -11.56
N ALA A 182 -2.39 -20.65 -10.97
CA ALA A 182 -3.35 -19.71 -11.52
C ALA A 182 -2.70 -18.46 -12.12
N VAL A 183 -1.61 -17.97 -11.49
CA VAL A 183 -0.88 -16.78 -11.92
C VAL A 183 0.61 -17.06 -11.88
N GLN A 184 1.33 -16.59 -12.89
CA GLN A 184 2.79 -16.49 -12.87
C GLN A 184 3.20 -15.04 -13.09
N THR A 185 4.25 -14.59 -12.40
CA THR A 185 4.88 -13.31 -12.67
C THR A 185 6.38 -13.48 -12.80
N GLU A 186 6.95 -12.75 -13.75
CA GLU A 186 8.39 -12.55 -13.86
C GLU A 186 8.67 -11.06 -13.70
N GLN A 187 9.51 -10.71 -12.75
CA GLN A 187 9.95 -9.34 -12.51
C GLN A 187 11.46 -9.26 -12.70
N ARG A 188 11.89 -8.36 -13.56
CA ARG A 188 13.29 -8.01 -13.76
C ARG A 188 13.53 -6.61 -13.24
N GLU A 189 14.50 -6.47 -12.35
CA GLU A 189 14.95 -5.19 -11.80
C GLU A 189 16.39 -4.94 -12.28
N THR A 190 16.66 -3.73 -12.73
CA THR A 190 17.99 -3.30 -13.18
C THR A 190 18.35 -1.99 -12.49
N LYS A 191 19.53 -1.96 -11.88
CA LYS A 191 20.12 -0.73 -11.35
C LYS A 191 21.29 -0.33 -12.23
N SER A 192 21.15 0.80 -12.90
CA SER A 192 22.18 1.36 -13.78
C SER A 192 23.27 2.08 -12.97
N SER A 193 24.42 2.35 -13.60
CA SER A 193 25.57 3.01 -12.96
C SER A 193 25.28 4.46 -12.52
N ASP A 194 24.33 5.12 -13.18
CA ASP A 194 23.84 6.46 -12.81
C ASP A 194 22.82 6.44 -11.65
N GLY A 195 22.54 5.25 -11.09
CA GLY A 195 21.58 5.06 -10.00
C GLY A 195 20.13 4.93 -10.45
N THR A 196 19.83 4.97 -11.74
CA THR A 196 18.49 4.70 -12.28
C THR A 196 18.08 3.26 -11.96
N LEU A 197 16.88 3.10 -11.42
CA LEU A 197 16.25 1.80 -11.16
C LEU A 197 15.14 1.58 -12.18
N GLU A 198 15.24 0.48 -12.90
CA GLU A 198 14.21 0.04 -13.84
C GLU A 198 13.63 -1.30 -13.36
N SER A 199 12.34 -1.47 -13.45
CA SER A 199 11.65 -2.71 -13.14
C SER A 199 10.62 -3.00 -14.21
N LYS A 200 10.64 -4.24 -14.72
CA LYS A 200 9.62 -4.76 -15.63
C LYS A 200 9.04 -6.03 -15.03
N LYS A 201 7.72 -6.06 -14.83
CA LYS A 201 6.99 -7.20 -14.31
C LYS A 201 5.94 -7.64 -15.32
N SER A 202 6.03 -8.87 -15.78
CA SER A 202 5.04 -9.54 -16.62
C SER A 202 4.14 -10.44 -15.77
N THR A 203 2.84 -10.38 -15.98
CA THR A 203 1.85 -11.22 -15.31
C THR A 203 1.15 -12.09 -16.33
N LEU A 204 1.19 -13.40 -16.12
CA LEU A 204 0.52 -14.40 -16.94
C LEU A 204 -0.58 -15.07 -16.12
N LEU A 205 -1.71 -15.32 -16.76
CA LEU A 205 -2.83 -16.06 -16.18
C LEU A 205 -2.90 -17.43 -16.84
N SER A 206 -3.20 -18.45 -16.06
CA SER A 206 -3.50 -19.80 -16.57
C SER A 206 -4.75 -19.76 -17.42
N ASP A 207 -4.72 -20.44 -18.58
CA ASP A 207 -5.89 -20.63 -19.45
C ASP A 207 -6.76 -21.83 -19.05
N GLY A 208 -6.39 -22.53 -17.96
CA GLY A 208 -7.10 -23.71 -17.46
C GLY A 208 -6.81 -25.01 -18.23
N THR A 209 -6.09 -24.95 -19.35
CA THR A 209 -5.72 -26.11 -20.20
C THR A 209 -4.22 -26.45 -20.12
N GLY A 210 -3.49 -25.77 -19.23
CA GLY A 210 -2.05 -25.92 -19.05
C GLY A 210 -1.22 -24.87 -19.79
N GLY A 211 -1.85 -23.96 -20.55
CA GLY A 211 -1.23 -22.83 -21.18
C GLY A 211 -1.25 -21.57 -20.32
N TRP A 212 -0.50 -20.56 -20.77
CA TRP A 212 -0.37 -19.26 -20.10
C TRP A 212 -0.68 -18.13 -21.07
N LYS A 213 -1.44 -17.14 -20.62
CA LYS A 213 -1.80 -15.96 -21.37
C LYS A 213 -1.28 -14.71 -20.66
N LEU A 214 -0.52 -13.87 -21.39
CA LEU A 214 -0.08 -12.59 -20.86
C LEU A 214 -1.31 -11.70 -20.56
N SER A 215 -1.38 -11.22 -19.34
CA SER A 215 -2.48 -10.37 -18.85
C SER A 215 -2.05 -8.91 -18.72
N GLU A 216 -0.84 -8.68 -18.20
CA GLU A 216 -0.38 -7.34 -17.88
C GLU A 216 1.16 -7.28 -17.87
N VAL A 217 1.70 -6.14 -18.28
CA VAL A 217 3.11 -5.77 -18.07
C VAL A 217 3.13 -4.45 -17.31
N ARG A 218 3.89 -4.41 -16.21
CA ARG A 218 4.19 -3.17 -15.48
C ARG A 218 5.64 -2.79 -15.69
N GLU A 219 5.87 -1.56 -16.13
CA GLU A 219 7.19 -0.98 -16.28
C GLU A 219 7.31 0.19 -15.30
N ASN A 220 8.41 0.25 -14.57
CA ASN A 220 8.68 1.28 -13.59
C ASN A 220 10.11 1.76 -13.74
N THR A 221 10.30 3.06 -13.84
CA THR A 221 11.61 3.71 -13.85
C THR A 221 11.67 4.70 -12.71
N THR A 222 12.71 4.63 -11.89
CA THR A 222 12.97 5.59 -10.82
C THR A 222 14.34 6.19 -11.02
N LYS A 223 14.41 7.52 -11.09
CA LYS A 223 15.64 8.28 -11.24
C LYS A 223 15.74 9.34 -10.15
N GLN A 224 16.93 9.42 -9.55
CA GLN A 224 17.28 10.48 -8.60
C GLN A 224 18.21 11.48 -9.30
N ASP A 225 17.81 12.74 -9.32
CA ASP A 225 18.60 13.84 -9.87
C ASP A 225 18.74 14.94 -8.82
N GLY A 226 19.86 14.93 -8.10
CA GLY A 226 20.07 15.78 -6.94
C GLY A 226 19.00 15.59 -5.87
N GLN A 227 18.21 16.63 -5.62
CA GLN A 227 17.11 16.63 -4.64
C GLN A 227 15.75 16.26 -5.25
N VAL A 228 15.72 15.92 -6.54
CA VAL A 228 14.52 15.54 -7.26
C VAL A 228 14.54 14.03 -7.51
N ARG A 229 13.46 13.35 -7.13
CA ARG A 229 13.22 11.96 -7.47
C ARG A 229 12.01 11.87 -8.40
N ASN A 230 12.22 11.29 -9.54
CA ASN A 230 11.17 11.03 -10.52
C ASN A 230 10.90 9.51 -10.56
N LYS A 231 9.63 9.13 -10.53
CA LYS A 231 9.17 7.77 -10.77
C LYS A 231 8.16 7.80 -11.90
N ASP A 232 8.37 6.97 -12.91
CA ASP A 232 7.47 6.73 -14.04
C ASP A 232 7.01 5.28 -13.98
N GLU A 233 5.70 5.03 -13.99
CA GLU A 233 5.11 3.70 -13.95
C GLU A 233 4.08 3.58 -15.06
N ARG A 234 4.17 2.52 -15.87
CA ARG A 234 3.25 2.22 -16.97
C ARG A 234 2.66 0.84 -16.79
N VAL A 235 1.37 0.74 -16.98
CA VAL A 235 0.64 -0.52 -17.04
C VAL A 235 0.22 -0.76 -18.49
N LEU A 236 0.69 -1.86 -19.06
CA LEU A 236 0.38 -2.27 -20.42
C LEU A 236 -0.47 -3.53 -20.40
N ARG A 237 -1.49 -3.59 -21.22
CA ARG A 237 -2.33 -4.79 -21.38
C ARG A 237 -2.45 -5.16 -22.86
N PRO A 238 -2.58 -6.46 -23.18
CA PRO A 238 -2.90 -6.88 -24.52
C PRO A 238 -4.23 -6.30 -24.99
N ASP A 239 -4.25 -5.70 -26.15
CA ASP A 239 -5.46 -5.31 -26.86
C ASP A 239 -6.15 -6.53 -27.52
N SER A 240 -7.23 -6.30 -28.29
CA SER A 240 -7.97 -7.35 -28.98
C SER A 240 -7.14 -8.07 -30.05
N THR A 241 -6.03 -7.48 -30.49
CA THR A 241 -5.09 -8.08 -31.48
C THR A 241 -3.89 -8.75 -30.82
N GLY A 242 -3.77 -8.64 -29.47
CA GLY A 242 -2.66 -9.19 -28.69
C GLY A 242 -1.46 -8.25 -28.57
N ASN A 243 -1.52 -7.04 -29.12
CA ASN A 243 -0.48 -6.04 -28.96
C ASN A 243 -0.59 -5.38 -27.58
N LEU A 244 0.56 -5.05 -26.97
CA LEU A 244 0.58 -4.33 -25.70
C LEU A 244 0.26 -2.85 -25.91
N ALA A 245 -0.81 -2.37 -25.26
CA ALA A 245 -1.19 -0.97 -25.19
C ALA A 245 -1.06 -0.44 -23.76
N VAL A 246 -0.58 0.79 -23.59
CA VAL A 246 -0.53 1.45 -22.28
C VAL A 246 -1.96 1.81 -21.88
N VAL A 247 -2.42 1.28 -20.75
CA VAL A 247 -3.77 1.53 -20.22
C VAL A 247 -3.77 2.46 -19.01
N GLU A 248 -2.63 2.56 -18.32
CA GLU A 248 -2.41 3.45 -17.19
C GLU A 248 -0.96 3.95 -17.18
N HIS A 249 -0.77 5.20 -16.85
CA HIS A 249 0.55 5.82 -16.70
C HIS A 249 0.53 6.71 -15.45
N THR A 250 1.45 6.47 -14.53
CA THR A 250 1.60 7.25 -13.30
C THR A 250 2.96 7.91 -13.27
N VAL A 251 2.99 9.20 -13.09
CA VAL A 251 4.22 10.00 -12.93
C VAL A 251 4.24 10.57 -11.51
N ASN A 252 5.28 10.24 -10.75
CA ASN A 252 5.51 10.82 -9.43
C ASN A 252 6.79 11.65 -9.44
N LYS A 253 6.71 12.86 -8.92
CA LYS A 253 7.83 13.77 -8.76
C LYS A 253 7.93 14.25 -7.32
N GLN A 254 9.05 13.93 -6.68
CA GLN A 254 9.38 14.40 -5.34
C GLN A 254 10.51 15.41 -5.44
N ALA A 255 10.35 16.57 -4.83
CA ALA A 255 11.36 17.63 -4.84
C ALA A 255 11.44 18.33 -3.49
N GLN A 256 12.66 18.66 -3.09
CA GLN A 256 12.89 19.62 -2.01
C GLN A 256 12.69 21.03 -2.61
N THR A 257 11.64 21.72 -2.18
CA THR A 257 11.28 23.05 -2.71
C THR A 257 11.79 24.20 -1.86
N GLY A 258 12.25 23.89 -0.64
CA GLY A 258 12.84 24.84 0.29
C GLY A 258 13.70 24.14 1.34
N ALA A 259 14.37 24.88 2.20
CA ALA A 259 15.21 24.31 3.28
C ALA A 259 14.40 23.35 4.20
N TRP A 260 13.11 23.62 4.34
CA TRP A 260 12.21 22.93 5.26
C TRP A 260 10.94 22.44 4.57
N GLU A 261 10.89 22.48 3.24
CA GLU A 261 9.70 22.11 2.47
C GLU A 261 10.04 21.05 1.43
N ARG A 262 9.21 20.00 1.37
CA ARG A 262 9.24 18.95 0.35
C ARG A 262 7.88 18.85 -0.30
N ARG A 263 7.88 18.79 -1.62
CA ARG A 263 6.68 18.57 -2.44
C ARG A 263 6.77 17.23 -3.15
N ASP A 264 5.66 16.52 -3.13
CA ASP A 264 5.44 15.25 -3.83
C ASP A 264 4.19 15.42 -4.70
N THR A 265 4.32 15.20 -6.01
CA THR A 265 3.21 15.31 -6.95
C THR A 265 3.10 14.00 -7.72
N THR A 266 1.93 13.38 -7.69
CA THR A 266 1.60 12.17 -8.46
C THR A 266 0.48 12.49 -9.45
N GLU A 267 0.71 12.24 -10.72
CA GLU A 267 -0.28 12.33 -11.78
C GLU A 267 -0.58 10.94 -12.32
N THR A 268 -1.86 10.60 -12.38
CA THR A 268 -2.33 9.32 -12.92
C THR A 268 -3.16 9.56 -14.17
N TYR A 269 -2.76 8.90 -15.23
CA TYR A 269 -3.42 8.89 -16.53
C TYR A 269 -4.03 7.51 -16.76
N SER A 270 -5.23 7.44 -17.33
CA SER A 270 -5.91 6.18 -17.62
C SER A 270 -6.67 6.27 -18.96
N THR A 271 -6.78 5.15 -19.65
CA THR A 271 -7.68 5.00 -20.81
C THR A 271 -9.11 4.72 -20.39
N ASN A 272 -9.33 4.36 -19.10
CA ASN A 272 -10.65 4.05 -18.56
C ASN A 272 -11.08 5.16 -17.61
N VAL A 273 -11.90 6.07 -18.11
CA VAL A 273 -12.46 7.19 -17.35
C VAL A 273 -13.94 6.93 -17.08
N PRO A 274 -14.37 6.90 -15.80
CA PRO A 274 -15.78 6.68 -15.46
C PRO A 274 -16.70 7.70 -16.12
N GLY A 275 -17.74 7.21 -16.84
CA GLY A 275 -18.74 8.06 -17.47
C GLY A 275 -18.33 8.69 -18.81
N VAL A 276 -17.13 8.41 -19.30
CA VAL A 276 -16.63 8.90 -20.60
C VAL A 276 -16.46 7.72 -21.54
N ALA A 277 -17.01 7.81 -22.75
CA ALA A 277 -16.71 6.84 -23.80
C ALA A 277 -15.26 7.04 -24.25
N GLY A 278 -14.40 6.07 -23.93
CA GLY A 278 -12.97 6.14 -24.21
C GLY A 278 -12.66 5.93 -25.69
N ASP A 279 -11.79 6.74 -26.23
CA ASP A 279 -11.14 6.55 -27.54
C ASP A 279 -9.83 5.74 -27.44
N GLY A 280 -9.52 5.22 -26.24
CA GLY A 280 -8.28 4.52 -25.94
C GLY A 280 -7.09 5.43 -25.63
N SER A 281 -7.27 6.77 -25.66
CA SER A 281 -6.22 7.70 -25.26
C SER A 281 -6.09 7.81 -23.73
N LEU A 282 -4.85 8.06 -23.27
CA LEU A 282 -4.57 8.32 -21.86
C LEU A 282 -5.07 9.72 -21.48
N GLN A 283 -5.94 9.78 -20.49
CA GLN A 283 -6.48 11.01 -19.92
C GLN A 283 -5.99 11.18 -18.49
N LEU A 284 -5.66 12.39 -18.07
CA LEU A 284 -5.32 12.70 -16.68
C LEU A 284 -6.58 12.55 -15.81
N VAL A 285 -6.59 11.55 -14.95
CA VAL A 285 -7.74 11.18 -14.10
C VAL A 285 -7.56 11.57 -12.64
N GLN A 286 -6.33 11.81 -12.23
CA GLN A 286 -6.05 12.24 -10.86
C GLN A 286 -4.71 12.96 -10.78
N ARG A 287 -4.66 14.00 -9.95
CA ARG A 287 -3.43 14.59 -9.45
C ARG A 287 -3.49 14.61 -7.93
N GLU A 288 -2.46 14.09 -7.30
CA GLU A 288 -2.24 14.20 -5.87
C GLU A 288 -1.02 15.05 -5.61
N THR A 289 -1.14 16.05 -4.75
CA THR A 289 -0.03 16.90 -4.31
C THR A 289 0.07 16.82 -2.79
N THR A 290 1.23 16.40 -2.30
CA THR A 290 1.55 16.41 -0.87
C THR A 290 2.66 17.42 -0.62
N VAL A 291 2.43 18.39 0.26
CA VAL A 291 3.43 19.36 0.72
C VAL A 291 3.71 19.10 2.19
N ARG A 292 4.97 18.85 2.50
CA ARG A 292 5.45 18.69 3.89
C ARG A 292 6.32 19.86 4.25
N HIS A 293 6.01 20.49 5.37
CA HIS A 293 6.76 21.59 5.90
C HIS A 293 7.19 21.30 7.35
N THR A 294 8.46 21.57 7.67
CA THR A 294 9.01 21.44 9.03
C THR A 294 9.54 22.79 9.45
N THR A 295 9.17 23.28 10.63
CA THR A 295 9.70 24.53 11.17
C THR A 295 10.98 24.31 11.94
N SER A 296 11.75 25.34 12.18
CA SER A 296 12.95 25.32 13.04
C SER A 296 12.64 24.88 14.48
N GLY A 297 11.41 25.08 14.95
CA GLY A 297 10.91 24.62 16.26
C GLY A 297 10.44 23.17 16.27
N GLY A 298 10.62 22.41 15.16
CA GLY A 298 10.25 21.00 15.07
C GLY A 298 8.76 20.74 14.81
N ALA A 299 7.93 21.78 14.65
CA ALA A 299 6.55 21.57 14.22
C ALA A 299 6.53 21.11 12.76
N GLN A 300 5.68 20.15 12.46
CA GLN A 300 5.52 19.56 11.13
C GLN A 300 4.09 19.77 10.65
N SER A 301 3.94 20.08 9.37
CA SER A 301 2.64 20.05 8.69
C SER A 301 2.76 19.29 7.39
N THR A 302 1.72 18.48 7.09
CA THR A 302 1.55 17.79 5.83
C THR A 302 0.20 18.19 5.28
N ALA A 303 0.18 18.81 4.10
CA ALA A 303 -1.04 19.07 3.35
C ALA A 303 -1.06 18.16 2.14
N ARG A 304 -2.14 17.38 1.98
CA ARG A 304 -2.39 16.49 0.85
C ARG A 304 -3.65 16.95 0.14
N GLN A 305 -3.53 17.24 -1.14
CA GLN A 305 -4.62 17.66 -2.01
C GLN A 305 -4.82 16.62 -3.11
N ILE A 306 -6.07 16.27 -3.36
CA ILE A 306 -6.47 15.35 -4.43
C ILE A 306 -7.37 16.12 -5.39
N GLU A 307 -7.01 16.06 -6.65
CA GLU A 307 -7.73 16.68 -7.76
C GLU A 307 -8.17 15.59 -8.75
N GLN A 308 -9.42 15.63 -9.19
CA GLN A 308 -10.00 14.70 -10.17
C GLN A 308 -10.91 15.43 -11.14
N PRO A 309 -11.14 14.91 -12.35
CA PRO A 309 -12.16 15.46 -13.25
C PRO A 309 -13.55 15.21 -12.67
N ARG A 310 -14.51 16.03 -13.07
CA ARG A 310 -15.92 15.74 -12.78
C ARG A 310 -16.37 14.47 -13.49
N PRO A 311 -17.20 13.64 -12.86
CA PRO A 311 -17.73 12.44 -13.49
C PRO A 311 -18.44 12.78 -14.81
N GLY A 312 -18.01 12.17 -15.91
CA GLY A 312 -18.58 12.37 -17.24
C GLY A 312 -18.11 13.63 -17.98
N ASP A 313 -17.29 14.47 -17.38
CA ASP A 313 -16.77 15.68 -18.03
C ASP A 313 -15.26 15.86 -17.77
N LEU A 314 -14.47 15.58 -18.80
CA LEU A 314 -13.01 15.80 -18.78
C LEU A 314 -12.64 17.23 -19.26
N SER A 315 -13.56 17.95 -19.92
CA SER A 315 -13.25 19.24 -20.53
C SER A 315 -13.08 20.36 -19.51
N ASP A 316 -13.67 20.21 -18.34
CA ASP A 316 -13.61 21.17 -17.23
C ASP A 316 -12.31 21.06 -16.39
N GLY A 317 -11.44 20.10 -16.75
CA GLY A 317 -10.15 19.89 -16.08
C GLY A 317 -10.26 19.20 -14.73
N LEU A 318 -9.21 19.34 -13.90
CA LEU A 318 -9.17 18.76 -12.55
C LEU A 318 -9.75 19.74 -11.54
N HIS A 319 -10.55 19.21 -10.61
CA HIS A 319 -11.10 19.93 -9.46
C HIS A 319 -10.63 19.29 -8.18
N VAL A 320 -10.38 20.08 -7.12
CA VAL A 320 -10.09 19.56 -5.81
C VAL A 320 -11.29 18.79 -5.29
N THR A 321 -11.08 17.50 -5.01
CA THR A 321 -12.11 16.61 -4.43
C THR A 321 -11.91 16.39 -2.95
N GLN A 322 -10.68 16.58 -2.47
CA GLN A 322 -10.33 16.43 -1.06
C GLN A 322 -9.03 17.18 -0.74
N GLU A 323 -8.97 17.72 0.47
CA GLU A 323 -7.72 18.16 1.09
C GLU A 323 -7.64 17.59 2.51
N ALA A 324 -6.47 17.06 2.90
CA ALA A 324 -6.20 16.60 4.25
C ALA A 324 -4.98 17.36 4.79
N ILE A 325 -5.07 17.85 6.03
CA ILE A 325 -4.00 18.61 6.68
C ILE A 325 -3.68 17.95 8.01
N ASP A 326 -2.44 17.47 8.14
CA ASP A 326 -1.89 16.95 9.38
C ASP A 326 -0.93 17.98 9.97
N ILE A 327 -1.10 18.28 11.26
CA ILE A 327 -0.25 19.20 11.99
C ILE A 327 0.24 18.50 13.25
N VAL A 328 1.55 18.48 13.46
CA VAL A 328 2.20 17.98 14.66
C VAL A 328 3.02 19.11 15.28
N ARG A 329 2.72 19.46 16.51
CA ARG A 329 3.43 20.50 17.27
C ARG A 329 4.09 19.86 18.48
N PRO A 330 5.42 19.97 18.62
CA PRO A 330 6.09 19.54 19.85
C PRO A 330 5.48 20.28 21.07
N GLY A 331 5.08 19.51 22.07
CA GLY A 331 4.62 20.02 23.37
C GLY A 331 5.73 19.94 24.40
N GLY A 332 5.45 20.42 25.61
CA GLY A 332 6.33 20.23 26.77
C GLY A 332 6.35 18.78 27.24
N SER A 333 7.42 18.41 27.98
CA SER A 333 7.51 17.11 28.68
C SER A 333 7.48 15.86 27.78
N GLY A 334 7.97 15.99 26.53
CA GLY A 334 8.02 14.82 25.63
C GLY A 334 6.66 14.48 25.00
N THR A 335 5.72 15.38 24.97
CA THR A 335 4.43 15.25 24.28
C THR A 335 4.42 15.99 22.95
N ALA A 336 3.50 15.66 22.06
CA ALA A 336 3.19 16.45 20.88
C ALA A 336 1.66 16.57 20.72
N ASP A 337 1.21 17.75 20.31
CA ASP A 337 -0.19 17.96 19.91
C ASP A 337 -0.32 17.64 18.43
N GLN A 338 -1.31 16.84 18.09
CA GLN A 338 -1.63 16.45 16.72
C GLN A 338 -3.00 16.96 16.33
N SER A 339 -3.14 17.39 15.07
CA SER A 339 -4.43 17.74 14.49
C SER A 339 -4.49 17.16 13.08
N HIS A 340 -5.60 16.53 12.77
CA HIS A 340 -5.93 16.04 11.43
C HIS A 340 -7.23 16.69 10.99
N ILE A 341 -7.20 17.35 9.83
CA ILE A 341 -8.32 18.14 9.29
C ILE A 341 -8.61 17.62 7.89
N ILE A 342 -9.86 17.33 7.59
CA ILE A 342 -10.31 16.97 6.25
C ILE A 342 -11.25 18.07 5.74
N LEU A 343 -10.94 18.52 4.53
CA LEU A 343 -11.72 19.48 3.78
C LEU A 343 -12.27 18.79 2.52
N ALA A 344 -13.52 19.02 2.20
CA ALA A 344 -14.14 18.58 0.96
C ALA A 344 -14.94 19.71 0.33
N PRO A 345 -15.14 19.72 -1.00
CA PRO A 345 -15.93 20.74 -1.66
C PRO A 345 -17.41 20.57 -1.29
N ASP A 346 -18.07 21.69 -1.05
CA ASP A 346 -19.51 21.80 -0.95
C ASP A 346 -20.18 21.79 -2.34
N SER A 347 -21.49 22.00 -2.38
CA SER A 347 -22.26 22.10 -3.64
C SER A 347 -21.78 23.22 -4.58
N ASP A 348 -21.14 24.25 -4.04
CA ASP A 348 -20.62 25.39 -4.79
C ASP A 348 -19.12 25.20 -5.17
N GLY A 349 -18.54 24.06 -4.80
CA GLY A 349 -17.13 23.72 -5.04
C GLY A 349 -16.16 24.40 -4.09
N ARG A 350 -16.63 25.01 -3.00
CA ARG A 350 -15.78 25.62 -1.97
C ARG A 350 -15.36 24.57 -0.98
N LEU A 351 -14.06 24.54 -0.63
CA LEU A 351 -13.57 23.64 0.40
C LEU A 351 -14.09 24.06 1.77
N GLY A 352 -14.87 23.18 2.37
CA GLY A 352 -15.37 23.29 3.74
C GLY A 352 -14.78 22.19 4.62
N GLN A 353 -14.57 22.51 5.90
CA GLN A 353 -14.14 21.49 6.86
C GLN A 353 -15.28 20.49 7.10
N VAL A 354 -15.05 19.23 6.76
CA VAL A 354 -16.02 18.14 6.99
C VAL A 354 -15.68 17.36 8.24
N TRP A 355 -14.42 17.40 8.68
CA TRP A 355 -14.00 16.68 9.87
C TRP A 355 -12.70 17.25 10.46
N ILE A 356 -12.55 17.16 11.80
CA ILE A 356 -11.34 17.48 12.54
C ILE A 356 -11.16 16.48 13.69
N ASP A 357 -9.94 15.97 13.84
CA ASP A 357 -9.53 15.21 15.02
C ASP A 357 -8.30 15.87 15.66
N THR A 358 -8.29 15.90 16.99
CA THR A 358 -7.17 16.45 17.75
C THR A 358 -6.78 15.47 18.85
N GLY A 359 -5.48 15.25 19.00
CA GLY A 359 -4.94 14.31 19.99
C GLY A 359 -3.62 14.76 20.57
N LYS A 360 -3.20 14.07 21.64
CA LYS A 360 -1.87 14.20 22.21
C LYS A 360 -1.16 12.88 22.12
N THR A 361 0.10 12.91 21.71
CA THR A 361 0.98 11.74 21.74
C THR A 361 2.06 11.93 22.79
N ASN A 362 2.38 10.85 23.50
CA ASN A 362 3.41 10.86 24.55
C ASN A 362 4.84 10.63 24.03
N ASN A 363 5.03 10.55 22.69
CA ASN A 363 6.35 10.33 22.11
C ASN A 363 6.58 11.22 20.87
N PRO A 364 7.20 12.42 21.06
CA PRO A 364 7.52 13.27 19.93
C PRO A 364 8.56 12.67 18.97
N SER A 365 9.33 11.66 19.40
CA SER A 365 10.22 10.91 18.50
C SER A 365 9.43 9.96 17.60
N ALA A 366 8.24 9.49 18.01
CA ALA A 366 7.33 8.76 17.15
C ALA A 366 6.67 9.65 16.10
N SER A 367 6.63 10.97 16.31
CA SER A 367 6.22 11.94 15.30
C SER A 367 7.28 12.17 14.20
N LYS A 368 8.48 11.64 14.33
CA LYS A 368 9.33 11.28 13.19
C LYS A 368 8.80 9.99 12.58
N VAL A 369 7.49 9.88 12.47
CA VAL A 369 6.87 8.91 11.58
C VAL A 369 7.50 9.17 10.24
N ASP A 370 8.26 8.22 9.83
CA ASP A 370 8.65 8.08 8.44
C ASP A 370 7.37 8.11 7.62
N THR A 371 6.94 9.31 7.28
CA THR A 371 5.82 9.55 6.37
C THR A 371 6.10 8.97 4.99
N SER A 372 7.26 8.29 4.85
CA SER A 372 7.59 7.44 3.72
C SER A 372 6.82 6.11 3.69
N THR A 373 6.20 5.69 4.79
CA THR A 373 5.51 4.40 4.88
C THR A 373 4.00 4.49 4.87
N SER A 374 3.43 5.66 5.01
CA SER A 374 2.01 5.81 5.04
C SER A 374 1.47 6.30 3.73
N THR A 375 1.50 5.71 2.70
CA THR A 375 0.52 5.86 1.62
C THR A 375 0.91 4.97 0.48
N LYS A 376 0.68 3.68 0.66
CA LYS A 376 0.19 2.93 -0.47
C LYS A 376 -1.32 3.05 -0.41
N PRO A 377 -1.99 3.59 -1.42
CA PRO A 377 -3.40 3.33 -1.60
C PRO A 377 -3.55 1.82 -1.70
N GLN A 378 -4.40 1.27 -0.89
CA GLN A 378 -4.87 -0.11 -1.04
C GLN A 378 -5.70 -0.22 -2.30
#